data_bdbf103c28df6a191d28e7e6ec5278e4
#
_entry.id   bdbf103c28df6a191d28e7e6ec5278e4
#
_cell.length_a   1.000
_cell.length_b   1.000
_cell.length_c   1.000
_cell.angle_alpha   90.00
_cell.angle_beta   90.00
_cell.angle_gamma   90.00
#
_symmetry.space_group_name_H-M   'P 1'
#
loop_
_entity.id
_entity.type
_entity.pdbx_description
1 polymer ?
#
loop_
_entity_poly.entity_id
_entity_poly.type
_entity_poly.pdbx_seq_one_letter_code
_entity_poly.pdbx_strand_id
1 'polypeptide(L)'
;VIDSPLRTYVLDTSVLLSDPWACTRFAEHEVVVPLVVISELEAKRHHHELGWFARQALRLFDDLRLEHGRLDQPIPVGTQGGSLHVELNHSDPSVLPAGFRTDSNDARILTVAANLAAEGKHVTLVSKDIPLRVKAGAVGLAADEYHAQDVITSGWTGMAEVEVLPDDVDALFADGEIDLEAARNLPCHTGIRLLGGTSHALGRVTPEKRVQLVRGDREAFGLRGRSAEQRVALDLLLDESVGIVSLGGKAGTGKSALALCAGLEAVLERRTQRKVVVFRPLYAVGGQDLGYLPGSESDKMGPWAQAVFDTLEGLASPAVLEEVLSRGMLEVLPLTHIRGRSLHDSFVIVDEAQSLERNVLLTVLSRLGAGSRVVLTHDVAQRDNLRVGRHDGVAAVIEKLKGHPLFAHITLLRSERSPIAALVTEMLEEISPGALP
;
A
#
# COMPACT_ATOMS: atom_id res chain seq x y z
N VAL A 1 -31.56 6.15 -18.33
CA VAL A 1 -30.88 6.91 -17.26
C VAL A 1 -31.92 7.08 -16.18
N ILE A 2 -31.84 6.31 -15.08
CA ILE A 2 -32.70 6.48 -13.91
C ILE A 2 -32.08 7.68 -13.18
N ASP A 3 -32.80 8.81 -13.15
CA ASP A 3 -32.45 9.99 -12.35
C ASP A 3 -32.36 9.57 -10.89
N SER A 4 -31.16 9.33 -10.41
CA SER A 4 -30.94 9.14 -8.97
C SER A 4 -31.21 10.46 -8.26
N PRO A 5 -32.02 10.50 -7.20
CA PRO A 5 -32.32 11.75 -6.52
C PRO A 5 -31.03 12.43 -6.02
N LEU A 6 -30.96 13.75 -6.18
CA LEU A 6 -29.85 14.55 -5.67
C LEU A 6 -29.69 14.30 -4.16
N ARG A 7 -28.49 13.91 -3.73
CA ARG A 7 -28.15 13.66 -2.32
C ARG A 7 -27.28 14.80 -1.78
N THR A 8 -27.41 15.03 -0.48
CA THR A 8 -26.59 16.00 0.24
C THR A 8 -25.66 15.25 1.18
N TYR A 9 -24.36 15.39 0.98
CA TYR A 9 -23.32 14.75 1.79
C TYR A 9 -22.71 15.76 2.75
N VAL A 10 -22.85 15.54 4.06
CA VAL A 10 -22.23 16.35 5.10
C VAL A 10 -20.92 15.69 5.49
N LEU A 11 -19.79 16.38 5.30
CA LEU A 11 -18.46 15.84 5.56
C LEU A 11 -17.97 16.16 6.97
N ASP A 12 -17.44 15.15 7.63
CA ASP A 12 -16.70 15.26 8.88
C ASP A 12 -15.21 15.58 8.62
N THR A 13 -14.55 16.14 9.60
CA THR A 13 -13.11 16.48 9.58
C THR A 13 -12.22 15.29 9.27
N SER A 14 -12.55 14.09 9.76
CA SER A 14 -11.78 12.86 9.50
C SER A 14 -11.69 12.51 8.00
N VAL A 15 -12.70 12.89 7.23
CA VAL A 15 -12.72 12.69 5.77
C VAL A 15 -11.66 13.56 5.10
N LEU A 16 -11.62 14.85 5.39
CA LEU A 16 -10.66 15.81 4.80
C LEU A 16 -9.24 15.60 5.32
N LEU A 17 -9.08 15.07 6.51
CA LEU A 17 -7.79 14.65 7.05
C LEU A 17 -7.27 13.35 6.42
N SER A 18 -8.13 12.56 5.81
CA SER A 18 -7.75 11.38 5.04
C SER A 18 -7.54 11.69 3.56
N ASP A 19 -8.41 12.54 3.00
CA ASP A 19 -8.36 13.00 1.61
C ASP A 19 -8.71 14.48 1.52
N PRO A 20 -7.72 15.38 1.40
CA PRO A 20 -7.95 16.82 1.29
C PRO A 20 -8.87 17.24 0.14
N TRP A 21 -8.97 16.43 -0.90
CA TRP A 21 -9.81 16.68 -2.09
C TRP A 21 -11.14 15.92 -2.06
N ALA A 22 -11.50 15.31 -0.93
CA ALA A 22 -12.73 14.52 -0.81
C ALA A 22 -13.97 15.28 -1.28
N CYS A 23 -14.09 16.58 -0.95
CA CYS A 23 -15.23 17.40 -1.30
C CYS A 23 -15.47 17.56 -2.82
N THR A 24 -14.52 17.20 -3.68
CA THR A 24 -14.64 17.24 -5.14
C THR A 24 -15.00 15.88 -5.77
N ARG A 25 -15.31 14.85 -4.96
CA ARG A 25 -15.44 13.45 -5.42
C ARG A 25 -16.84 12.85 -5.29
N PHE A 26 -17.85 13.69 -5.11
CA PHE A 26 -19.23 13.23 -4.91
C PHE A 26 -20.12 13.37 -6.16
N ALA A 27 -19.52 13.25 -7.34
CA ALA A 27 -20.20 13.27 -8.63
C ALA A 27 -21.11 14.51 -8.79
N GLU A 28 -22.40 14.32 -9.13
CA GLU A 28 -23.41 15.37 -9.32
C GLU A 28 -24.04 15.86 -8.02
N HIS A 29 -23.62 15.35 -6.88
CA HIS A 29 -24.28 15.58 -5.60
C HIS A 29 -23.80 16.84 -4.90
N GLU A 30 -24.59 17.28 -3.90
CA GLU A 30 -24.26 18.42 -3.04
C GLU A 30 -23.36 17.98 -1.89
N VAL A 31 -22.25 18.69 -1.70
CA VAL A 31 -21.34 18.51 -0.55
C VAL A 31 -21.45 19.70 0.38
N VAL A 32 -21.67 19.41 1.65
CA VAL A 32 -21.77 20.40 2.72
C VAL A 32 -20.64 20.19 3.71
N VAL A 33 -19.89 21.26 3.97
CA VAL A 33 -18.83 21.25 4.97
C VAL A 33 -19.23 22.19 6.12
N PRO A 34 -19.56 21.66 7.31
CA PRO A 34 -19.84 22.49 8.47
C PRO A 34 -18.67 23.41 8.83
N LEU A 35 -18.94 24.64 9.24
CA LEU A 35 -17.89 25.59 9.62
C LEU A 35 -16.96 25.04 10.73
N VAL A 36 -17.48 24.23 11.63
CA VAL A 36 -16.67 23.60 12.68
C VAL A 36 -15.56 22.70 12.11
N VAL A 37 -15.77 22.09 10.95
CA VAL A 37 -14.75 21.26 10.26
C VAL A 37 -13.56 22.12 9.82
N ILE A 38 -13.82 23.34 9.30
CA ILE A 38 -12.76 24.29 8.94
C ILE A 38 -11.94 24.66 10.18
N SER A 39 -12.61 24.93 11.31
CA SER A 39 -11.96 25.26 12.58
C SER A 39 -11.10 24.11 13.12
N GLU A 40 -11.57 22.87 12.97
CA GLU A 40 -10.81 21.66 13.36
C GLU A 40 -9.59 21.43 12.45
N LEU A 41 -9.72 21.65 11.15
CA LEU A 41 -8.59 21.61 10.22
C LEU A 41 -7.53 22.67 10.59
N GLU A 42 -7.96 23.89 10.95
CA GLU A 42 -7.07 24.93 11.40
C GLU A 42 -6.30 24.52 12.68
N ALA A 43 -6.99 23.99 13.67
CA ALA A 43 -6.38 23.50 14.89
C ALA A 43 -5.34 22.39 14.66
N LYS A 44 -5.55 21.58 13.61
CA LYS A 44 -4.66 20.46 13.24
C LYS A 44 -3.54 20.83 12.25
N ARG A 45 -3.48 22.08 11.76
CA ARG A 45 -2.48 22.50 10.73
C ARG A 45 -1.02 22.33 11.14
N HIS A 46 -0.73 22.31 12.44
CA HIS A 46 0.61 22.11 13.01
C HIS A 46 0.79 20.71 13.60
N HIS A 47 -0.22 19.85 13.50
CA HIS A 47 -0.10 18.49 14.00
C HIS A 47 0.96 17.72 13.21
N HIS A 48 1.80 16.97 13.92
CA HIS A 48 2.94 16.25 13.34
C HIS A 48 2.56 15.36 12.14
N GLU A 49 1.49 14.62 12.25
CA GLU A 49 1.04 13.65 11.23
C GLU A 49 -0.04 14.21 10.31
N LEU A 50 -1.04 14.85 10.89
CA LEU A 50 -2.24 15.32 10.14
C LEU A 50 -2.08 16.71 9.54
N GLY A 51 -1.02 17.46 9.94
CA GLY A 51 -0.86 18.85 9.55
C GLY A 51 -0.69 19.06 8.04
N TRP A 52 -0.10 18.11 7.34
CA TRP A 52 -0.01 18.21 5.88
C TRP A 52 -1.40 18.16 5.23
N PHE A 53 -2.23 17.17 5.62
CA PHE A 53 -3.59 17.00 5.10
C PHE A 53 -4.46 18.22 5.43
N ALA A 54 -4.41 18.69 6.68
CA ALA A 54 -5.13 19.86 7.12
C ALA A 54 -4.75 21.13 6.29
N ARG A 55 -3.45 21.33 6.05
CA ARG A 55 -2.99 22.46 5.21
C ARG A 55 -3.41 22.33 3.75
N GLN A 56 -3.42 21.11 3.17
CA GLN A 56 -3.89 20.91 1.79
C GLN A 56 -5.41 21.15 1.66
N ALA A 57 -6.20 20.66 2.59
CA ALA A 57 -7.63 20.91 2.62
C ALA A 57 -7.94 22.42 2.75
N LEU A 58 -7.27 23.11 3.69
CA LEU A 58 -7.42 24.57 3.85
C LEU A 58 -7.01 25.35 2.60
N ARG A 59 -5.92 24.93 1.92
CA ARG A 59 -5.53 25.55 0.63
C ARG A 59 -6.59 25.34 -0.45
N LEU A 60 -7.16 24.14 -0.57
CA LEU A 60 -8.23 23.89 -1.52
C LEU A 60 -9.42 24.82 -1.29
N PHE A 61 -9.84 25.02 -0.04
CA PHE A 61 -10.91 25.97 0.28
C PHE A 61 -10.53 27.42 -0.05
N ASP A 62 -9.29 27.82 0.17
CA ASP A 62 -8.82 29.17 -0.19
C ASP A 62 -8.78 29.36 -1.71
N ASP A 63 -8.29 28.37 -2.46
CA ASP A 63 -8.30 28.38 -3.93
C ASP A 63 -9.72 28.48 -4.48
N LEU A 64 -10.65 27.68 -3.97
CA LEU A 64 -12.07 27.74 -4.33
C LEU A 64 -12.71 29.10 -3.99
N ARG A 65 -12.34 29.69 -2.84
CA ARG A 65 -12.78 31.04 -2.44
C ARG A 65 -12.25 32.10 -3.40
N LEU A 66 -11.00 31.98 -3.84
CA LEU A 66 -10.41 32.93 -4.82
C LEU A 66 -11.07 32.81 -6.18
N GLU A 67 -11.46 31.61 -6.61
CA GLU A 67 -12.07 31.36 -7.91
C GLU A 67 -13.57 31.77 -7.94
N HIS A 68 -14.31 31.41 -6.88
CA HIS A 68 -15.78 31.55 -6.86
C HIS A 68 -16.31 32.64 -5.90
N GLY A 69 -15.45 33.24 -5.09
CA GLY A 69 -15.78 34.29 -4.14
C GLY A 69 -16.26 33.73 -2.80
N ARG A 70 -17.57 33.63 -2.58
CA ARG A 70 -18.19 33.19 -1.30
C ARG A 70 -18.35 31.67 -1.28
N LEU A 71 -17.98 31.04 -0.19
CA LEU A 71 -18.18 29.58 0.00
C LEU A 71 -19.44 29.21 0.80
N ASP A 72 -20.16 30.18 1.34
CA ASP A 72 -21.45 29.99 2.02
C ASP A 72 -22.62 29.82 1.04
N GLN A 73 -22.39 29.93 -0.25
CA GLN A 73 -23.29 29.61 -1.34
C GLN A 73 -22.74 28.38 -2.10
N PRO A 74 -23.62 27.54 -2.68
CA PRO A 74 -23.18 26.41 -3.48
C PRO A 74 -22.33 26.86 -4.68
N ILE A 75 -21.09 26.35 -4.74
CA ILE A 75 -20.17 26.54 -5.85
C ILE A 75 -19.99 25.22 -6.62
N PRO A 76 -19.76 25.26 -7.94
CA PRO A 76 -19.54 24.04 -8.71
C PRO A 76 -18.20 23.39 -8.33
N VAL A 77 -18.19 22.07 -8.15
CA VAL A 77 -16.98 21.28 -7.88
C VAL A 77 -16.98 19.98 -8.67
N GLY A 78 -15.78 19.47 -8.96
CA GLY A 78 -15.61 18.24 -9.72
C GLY A 78 -15.95 18.40 -11.20
N THR A 79 -16.04 17.28 -11.92
CA THR A 79 -16.26 17.25 -13.39
C THR A 79 -17.67 16.80 -13.78
N GLN A 80 -18.50 16.41 -12.81
CA GLN A 80 -19.82 15.79 -13.03
C GLN A 80 -21.00 16.66 -12.57
N GLY A 81 -20.75 17.97 -12.31
CA GLY A 81 -21.80 18.90 -11.95
C GLY A 81 -22.18 18.94 -10.46
N GLY A 82 -21.31 18.42 -9.61
CA GLY A 82 -21.47 18.52 -8.16
C GLY A 82 -21.34 19.94 -7.62
N SER A 83 -21.83 20.18 -6.41
CA SER A 83 -21.71 21.47 -5.72
C SER A 83 -21.14 21.31 -4.31
N LEU A 84 -20.48 22.37 -3.83
CA LEU A 84 -19.92 22.47 -2.49
C LEU A 84 -20.33 23.79 -1.85
N HIS A 85 -20.67 23.76 -0.58
CA HIS A 85 -20.71 24.97 0.24
C HIS A 85 -20.28 24.73 1.68
N VAL A 86 -19.82 25.80 2.34
CA VAL A 86 -19.52 25.80 3.77
C VAL A 86 -20.76 26.27 4.53
N GLU A 87 -21.28 25.43 5.41
CA GLU A 87 -22.53 25.68 6.11
C GLU A 87 -22.29 26.51 7.39
N LEU A 88 -22.96 27.64 7.47
CA LEU A 88 -22.85 28.62 8.57
C LEU A 88 -24.08 28.69 9.47
N ASN A 89 -25.26 28.34 8.95
CA ASN A 89 -26.56 28.75 9.50
C ASN A 89 -27.33 27.59 10.18
N HIS A 90 -27.12 26.36 9.82
CA HIS A 90 -27.83 25.19 10.34
C HIS A 90 -27.25 24.74 11.68
N SER A 91 -27.49 25.53 12.73
CA SER A 91 -26.91 25.31 14.07
C SER A 91 -27.97 25.15 15.17
N ASP A 92 -29.24 24.97 14.82
CA ASP A 92 -30.31 24.76 15.81
C ASP A 92 -30.19 23.37 16.45
N PRO A 93 -29.78 23.27 17.75
CA PRO A 93 -29.58 21.98 18.41
C PRO A 93 -30.91 21.30 18.80
N SER A 94 -32.04 21.98 18.68
CA SER A 94 -33.35 21.43 19.06
C SER A 94 -33.81 20.27 18.15
N VAL A 95 -33.17 20.11 17.00
CA VAL A 95 -33.38 18.98 16.08
C VAL A 95 -32.79 17.66 16.60
N LEU A 96 -31.87 17.71 17.58
CA LEU A 96 -31.30 16.55 18.22
C LEU A 96 -32.11 16.17 19.49
N PRO A 97 -32.11 14.87 19.86
CA PRO A 97 -32.77 14.42 21.09
C PRO A 97 -32.27 15.15 22.35
N ALA A 98 -33.16 15.43 23.32
CA ALA A 98 -32.86 16.24 24.51
C ALA A 98 -31.69 15.73 25.40
N GLY A 99 -31.23 14.52 25.24
CA GLY A 99 -30.08 13.96 25.97
C GLY A 99 -28.74 14.12 25.26
N PHE A 100 -28.71 14.75 24.08
CA PHE A 100 -27.49 14.89 23.28
C PHE A 100 -26.65 16.06 23.79
N ARG A 101 -25.35 15.83 24.08
CA ARG A 101 -24.45 16.93 24.44
C ARG A 101 -24.15 17.76 23.19
N THR A 102 -24.55 19.01 23.19
CA THR A 102 -24.49 19.94 22.04
C THR A 102 -23.20 20.76 21.97
N ASP A 103 -22.32 20.62 22.96
CA ASP A 103 -21.09 21.39 23.10
C ASP A 103 -19.88 20.81 22.36
N SER A 104 -19.96 19.55 21.86
CA SER A 104 -18.89 18.91 21.10
C SER A 104 -18.92 19.26 19.62
N ASN A 105 -17.77 19.19 18.95
CA ASN A 105 -17.68 19.41 17.50
C ASN A 105 -18.49 18.36 16.73
N ASP A 106 -18.47 17.09 17.15
CA ASP A 106 -19.33 16.03 16.61
C ASP A 106 -20.80 16.40 16.63
N ALA A 107 -21.27 16.94 17.78
CA ALA A 107 -22.66 17.37 17.91
C ALA A 107 -23.01 18.52 16.97
N ARG A 108 -22.09 19.44 16.71
CA ARG A 108 -22.28 20.52 15.74
C ARG A 108 -22.38 20.00 14.31
N ILE A 109 -21.56 19.02 13.93
CA ILE A 109 -21.64 18.35 12.62
C ILE A 109 -22.97 17.62 12.47
N LEU A 110 -23.40 16.87 13.51
CA LEU A 110 -24.69 16.19 13.54
C LEU A 110 -25.85 17.17 13.46
N THR A 111 -25.75 18.31 14.14
CA THR A 111 -26.77 19.37 14.11
C THR A 111 -26.96 19.90 12.70
N VAL A 112 -25.89 20.18 11.96
CA VAL A 112 -25.97 20.61 10.56
C VAL A 112 -26.67 19.54 9.72
N ALA A 113 -26.26 18.28 9.83
CA ALA A 113 -26.87 17.19 9.07
C ALA A 113 -28.36 17.00 9.40
N ALA A 114 -28.73 17.09 10.69
CA ALA A 114 -30.12 16.94 11.14
C ALA A 114 -31.02 18.11 10.68
N ASN A 115 -30.52 19.35 10.73
CA ASN A 115 -31.25 20.51 10.22
C ASN A 115 -31.54 20.40 8.73
N LEU A 116 -30.53 20.07 7.92
CA LEU A 116 -30.69 19.86 6.47
C LEU A 116 -31.66 18.71 6.17
N ALA A 117 -31.66 17.64 6.96
CA ALA A 117 -32.63 16.55 6.83
C ALA A 117 -34.05 17.00 7.19
N ALA A 118 -34.22 17.84 8.24
CA ALA A 118 -35.50 18.41 8.63
C ALA A 118 -36.11 19.36 7.57
N GLU A 119 -35.25 19.96 6.73
CA GLU A 119 -35.65 20.73 5.55
C GLU A 119 -36.08 19.86 4.35
N GLY A 120 -36.06 18.55 4.49
CA GLY A 120 -36.48 17.61 3.44
C GLY A 120 -35.37 17.19 2.47
N LYS A 121 -34.09 17.53 2.73
CA LYS A 121 -32.97 17.03 1.93
C LYS A 121 -32.67 15.57 2.23
N HIS A 122 -32.19 14.83 1.23
CA HIS A 122 -31.69 13.47 1.40
C HIS A 122 -30.23 13.52 1.91
N VAL A 123 -30.06 13.63 3.22
CA VAL A 123 -28.77 13.83 3.87
C VAL A 123 -28.11 12.51 4.23
N THR A 124 -26.81 12.40 3.92
CA THR A 124 -25.92 11.34 4.41
C THR A 124 -24.70 11.99 5.06
N LEU A 125 -24.46 11.67 6.34
CA LEU A 125 -23.22 12.04 7.03
C LEU A 125 -22.08 11.13 6.58
N VAL A 126 -20.96 11.70 6.14
CA VAL A 126 -19.78 10.93 5.74
C VAL A 126 -18.67 11.16 6.73
N SER A 127 -18.21 10.09 7.39
CA SER A 127 -17.16 10.15 8.40
C SER A 127 -16.35 8.85 8.45
N LYS A 128 -15.05 8.97 8.75
CA LYS A 128 -14.21 7.80 9.10
C LYS A 128 -14.28 7.47 10.60
N ASP A 129 -14.88 8.34 11.41
CA ASP A 129 -15.07 8.10 12.84
C ASP A 129 -16.29 7.21 13.09
N ILE A 130 -16.04 6.00 13.61
CA ILE A 130 -17.09 5.03 13.94
C ILE A 130 -18.07 5.59 15.01
N PRO A 131 -17.61 6.14 16.15
CA PRO A 131 -18.50 6.78 17.11
C PRO A 131 -19.45 7.81 16.52
N LEU A 132 -18.98 8.65 15.62
CA LEU A 132 -19.81 9.67 14.98
C LEU A 132 -20.88 9.05 14.07
N ARG A 133 -20.54 8.02 13.29
CA ARG A 133 -21.51 7.29 12.47
C ARG A 133 -22.57 6.57 13.31
N VAL A 134 -22.17 5.97 14.45
CA VAL A 134 -23.11 5.35 15.38
C VAL A 134 -24.06 6.38 15.98
N LYS A 135 -23.55 7.56 16.39
CA LYS A 135 -24.37 8.67 16.89
C LYS A 135 -25.35 9.17 15.83
N ALA A 136 -24.91 9.28 14.57
CA ALA A 136 -25.79 9.68 13.45
C ALA A 136 -26.93 8.69 13.25
N GLY A 137 -26.64 7.38 13.22
CA GLY A 137 -27.68 6.35 13.15
C GLY A 137 -28.66 6.39 14.33
N ALA A 138 -28.18 6.68 15.56
CA ALA A 138 -29.04 6.79 16.74
C ALA A 138 -30.03 7.95 16.70
N VAL A 139 -29.72 9.01 15.92
CA VAL A 139 -30.64 10.15 15.70
C VAL A 139 -31.41 10.06 14.38
N GLY A 140 -31.37 8.90 13.70
CA GLY A 140 -32.13 8.64 12.47
C GLY A 140 -31.50 9.21 11.19
N LEU A 141 -30.26 9.65 11.23
CA LEU A 141 -29.53 10.11 10.04
C LEU A 141 -28.83 8.93 9.33
N ALA A 142 -28.87 8.94 7.99
CA ALA A 142 -28.02 8.07 7.21
C ALA A 142 -26.55 8.47 7.41
N ALA A 143 -25.67 7.48 7.59
CA ALA A 143 -24.25 7.71 7.77
C ALA A 143 -23.45 6.66 7.02
N ASP A 144 -22.43 7.11 6.28
CA ASP A 144 -21.55 6.27 5.50
C ASP A 144 -20.07 6.52 5.84
N GLU A 145 -19.24 5.52 5.59
CA GLU A 145 -17.80 5.66 5.65
C GLU A 145 -17.26 6.18 4.32
N TYR A 146 -16.25 7.06 4.37
CA TYR A 146 -15.56 7.54 3.17
C TYR A 146 -14.56 6.52 2.66
N HIS A 147 -14.80 5.97 1.47
CA HIS A 147 -14.03 4.87 0.88
C HIS A 147 -13.20 5.24 -0.35
N ALA A 148 -13.28 6.46 -0.87
CA ALA A 148 -12.61 6.84 -2.12
C ALA A 148 -11.07 6.71 -2.08
N GLN A 149 -10.47 6.70 -0.89
CA GLN A 149 -9.05 6.45 -0.69
C GLN A 149 -8.72 4.98 -0.38
N ASP A 150 -9.72 4.15 -0.15
CA ASP A 150 -9.50 2.74 0.14
C ASP A 150 -8.96 2.05 -1.12
N VAL A 151 -7.97 1.19 -0.93
CA VAL A 151 -7.43 0.36 -2.00
C VAL A 151 -8.30 -0.88 -2.10
N ILE A 152 -9.04 -1.01 -3.21
CA ILE A 152 -9.75 -2.23 -3.53
C ILE A 152 -8.72 -3.20 -4.09
N THR A 153 -8.41 -4.26 -3.34
CA THR A 153 -7.46 -5.29 -3.78
C THR A 153 -8.19 -6.34 -4.61
N SER A 154 -7.62 -6.68 -5.77
CA SER A 154 -8.15 -7.73 -6.64
C SER A 154 -7.85 -9.14 -6.12
N GLY A 155 -7.03 -9.25 -5.08
CA GLY A 155 -6.50 -10.53 -4.60
C GLY A 155 -5.45 -11.15 -5.54
N TRP A 156 -4.92 -10.40 -6.49
CA TRP A 156 -3.94 -10.89 -7.44
C TRP A 156 -2.62 -11.24 -6.74
N THR A 157 -2.24 -12.51 -6.85
CA THR A 157 -1.03 -13.06 -6.22
C THR A 157 0.21 -13.03 -7.11
N GLY A 158 0.06 -12.64 -8.37
CA GLY A 158 1.12 -12.74 -9.37
C GLY A 158 1.27 -14.15 -9.97
N MET A 159 0.44 -15.14 -9.56
CA MET A 159 0.43 -16.50 -10.09
C MET A 159 -0.93 -16.84 -10.70
N ALA A 160 -0.89 -17.69 -11.71
CA ALA A 160 -2.08 -18.31 -12.32
C ALA A 160 -1.80 -19.78 -12.62
N GLU A 161 -2.86 -20.58 -12.70
CA GLU A 161 -2.82 -21.96 -13.20
C GLU A 161 -3.65 -22.03 -14.48
N VAL A 162 -3.11 -22.69 -15.50
CA VAL A 162 -3.72 -22.79 -16.82
C VAL A 162 -3.63 -24.23 -17.31
N GLU A 163 -4.79 -24.81 -17.61
CA GLU A 163 -4.86 -26.10 -18.28
C GLU A 163 -4.49 -25.92 -19.77
N VAL A 164 -3.61 -26.77 -20.27
CA VAL A 164 -3.09 -26.74 -21.63
C VAL A 164 -2.98 -28.15 -22.20
N LEU A 165 -2.71 -28.25 -23.49
CA LEU A 165 -2.40 -29.56 -24.10
C LEU A 165 -0.96 -30.00 -23.68
N PRO A 166 -0.69 -31.29 -23.58
CA PRO A 166 0.68 -31.79 -23.35
C PRO A 166 1.70 -31.25 -24.35
N ASP A 167 1.31 -31.10 -25.62
CA ASP A 167 2.14 -30.57 -26.70
C ASP A 167 2.56 -29.10 -26.44
N ASP A 168 1.75 -28.29 -25.77
CA ASP A 168 2.10 -26.91 -25.39
C ASP A 168 3.22 -26.91 -24.32
N VAL A 169 3.18 -27.88 -23.41
CA VAL A 169 4.21 -28.04 -22.38
C VAL A 169 5.53 -28.44 -23.05
N ASP A 170 5.49 -29.41 -23.97
CA ASP A 170 6.65 -29.88 -24.70
C ASP A 170 7.25 -28.77 -25.59
N ALA A 171 6.40 -27.98 -26.25
CA ALA A 171 6.83 -26.83 -27.04
C ALA A 171 7.49 -25.77 -26.16
N LEU A 172 6.96 -25.49 -24.96
CA LEU A 172 7.59 -24.53 -24.05
C LEU A 172 8.98 -24.98 -23.60
N PHE A 173 9.18 -26.27 -23.37
CA PHE A 173 10.52 -26.79 -23.03
C PHE A 173 11.47 -26.78 -24.23
N ALA A 174 10.97 -27.03 -25.45
CA ALA A 174 11.78 -27.06 -26.66
C ALA A 174 12.20 -25.64 -27.10
N ASP A 175 11.24 -24.72 -27.18
CA ASP A 175 11.43 -23.40 -27.77
C ASP A 175 11.79 -22.33 -26.72
N GLY A 176 11.54 -22.59 -25.43
CA GLY A 176 11.77 -21.67 -24.33
C GLY A 176 10.71 -20.57 -24.20
N GLU A 177 9.90 -20.34 -25.25
CA GLU A 177 8.82 -19.36 -25.28
C GLU A 177 7.73 -19.78 -26.27
N ILE A 178 6.45 -19.68 -25.87
CA ILE A 178 5.29 -19.99 -26.70
C ILE A 178 4.25 -18.89 -26.71
N ASP A 179 3.42 -18.85 -27.77
CA ASP A 179 2.19 -18.07 -27.80
C ASP A 179 1.03 -18.92 -27.27
N LEU A 180 0.44 -18.52 -26.16
CA LEU A 180 -0.65 -19.22 -25.50
C LEU A 180 -1.85 -18.26 -25.36
N GLU A 181 -2.98 -18.57 -25.99
CA GLU A 181 -4.17 -17.72 -25.97
C GLU A 181 -4.64 -17.39 -24.54
N ALA A 182 -4.63 -18.38 -23.65
CA ALA A 182 -5.02 -18.23 -22.25
C ALA A 182 -4.14 -17.22 -21.48
N ALA A 183 -2.89 -16.99 -21.92
CA ALA A 183 -1.98 -16.05 -21.29
C ALA A 183 -2.20 -14.59 -21.71
N ARG A 184 -2.87 -14.34 -22.85
CA ARG A 184 -3.03 -13.00 -23.43
C ARG A 184 -3.80 -12.04 -22.51
N ASN A 185 -4.76 -12.55 -21.75
CA ASN A 185 -5.57 -11.78 -20.81
C ASN A 185 -4.94 -11.61 -19.42
N LEU A 186 -3.85 -12.33 -19.14
CA LEU A 186 -3.16 -12.22 -17.85
C LEU A 186 -2.27 -10.96 -17.81
N PRO A 187 -2.11 -10.34 -16.64
CA PRO A 187 -1.15 -9.25 -16.46
C PRO A 187 0.27 -9.68 -16.86
N CYS A 188 1.05 -8.74 -17.44
CA CYS A 188 2.46 -8.95 -17.68
C CYS A 188 3.17 -9.39 -16.39
N HIS A 189 4.16 -10.26 -16.53
CA HIS A 189 4.95 -10.86 -15.44
C HIS A 189 4.19 -11.80 -14.50
N THR A 190 2.95 -12.18 -14.81
CA THR A 190 2.25 -13.25 -14.09
C THR A 190 2.99 -14.57 -14.30
N GLY A 191 3.37 -15.25 -13.22
CA GLY A 191 3.85 -16.63 -13.25
C GLY A 191 2.70 -17.59 -13.56
N ILE A 192 2.93 -18.55 -14.44
CA ILE A 192 1.90 -19.52 -14.87
C ILE A 192 2.39 -20.94 -14.59
N ARG A 193 1.57 -21.70 -13.90
CA ARG A 193 1.67 -23.16 -13.87
C ARG A 193 0.86 -23.74 -15.02
N LEU A 194 1.54 -24.31 -16.00
CA LEU A 194 0.91 -25.00 -17.12
C LEU A 194 0.66 -26.46 -16.72
N LEU A 195 -0.58 -26.88 -16.82
CA LEU A 195 -1.05 -28.21 -16.43
C LEU A 195 -1.49 -28.97 -17.71
N GLY A 196 -0.59 -29.75 -18.30
CA GLY A 196 -0.82 -30.56 -19.50
C GLY A 196 -1.01 -32.05 -19.15
N GLY A 197 -2.07 -32.38 -18.41
CA GLY A 197 -2.31 -33.75 -17.96
C GLY A 197 -1.26 -34.23 -16.95
N THR A 198 -0.34 -35.10 -17.36
CA THR A 198 0.78 -35.58 -16.52
C THR A 198 2.02 -34.70 -16.63
N SER A 199 2.09 -33.83 -17.63
CA SER A 199 3.22 -32.94 -17.88
C SER A 199 2.92 -31.56 -17.30
N HIS A 200 3.93 -30.94 -16.67
CA HIS A 200 3.78 -29.63 -16.05
C HIS A 200 4.98 -28.74 -16.40
N ALA A 201 4.73 -27.46 -16.64
CA ALA A 201 5.78 -26.47 -16.81
C ALA A 201 5.49 -25.22 -15.98
N LEU A 202 6.54 -24.46 -15.71
CA LEU A 202 6.45 -23.16 -15.09
C LEU A 202 6.86 -22.09 -16.11
N GLY A 203 6.00 -21.17 -16.38
CA GLY A 203 6.22 -20.05 -17.29
C GLY A 203 5.94 -18.71 -16.66
N ARG A 204 6.23 -17.65 -17.39
CA ARG A 204 5.94 -16.26 -17.04
C ARG A 204 5.42 -15.51 -18.27
N VAL A 205 4.38 -14.71 -18.09
CA VAL A 205 3.84 -13.84 -19.16
C VAL A 205 4.83 -12.71 -19.46
N THR A 206 5.28 -12.60 -20.71
CA THR A 206 6.14 -11.50 -21.16
C THR A 206 5.32 -10.22 -21.43
N PRO A 207 5.98 -9.05 -21.62
CA PRO A 207 5.31 -7.83 -22.06
C PRO A 207 4.55 -8.00 -23.40
N GLU A 208 5.03 -8.86 -24.30
CA GLU A 208 4.46 -9.20 -25.60
C GLU A 208 3.31 -10.22 -25.49
N LYS A 209 2.92 -10.60 -24.27
CA LYS A 209 1.86 -11.56 -23.97
C LYS A 209 2.15 -13.00 -24.42
N ARG A 210 3.41 -13.34 -24.54
CA ARG A 210 3.88 -14.71 -24.72
C ARG A 210 4.19 -15.35 -23.38
N VAL A 211 4.36 -16.66 -23.32
CA VAL A 211 4.77 -17.40 -22.13
C VAL A 211 6.20 -17.84 -22.28
N GLN A 212 7.08 -17.30 -21.43
CA GLN A 212 8.49 -17.66 -21.36
C GLN A 212 8.71 -18.72 -20.29
N LEU A 213 9.54 -19.72 -20.56
CA LEU A 213 9.89 -20.78 -19.62
C LEU A 213 10.66 -20.23 -18.41
N VAL A 214 10.17 -20.51 -17.22
CA VAL A 214 10.90 -20.26 -15.97
C VAL A 214 11.70 -21.50 -15.60
N ARG A 215 13.01 -21.40 -15.73
CA ARG A 215 13.93 -22.53 -15.48
C ARG A 215 14.10 -22.79 -13.99
N GLY A 216 14.05 -24.05 -13.61
CA GLY A 216 14.14 -24.46 -12.20
C GLY A 216 15.57 -24.43 -11.62
N ASP A 217 16.58 -24.35 -12.47
CA ASP A 217 18.00 -24.30 -12.13
C ASP A 217 18.56 -22.90 -11.91
N ARG A 218 17.74 -21.86 -12.13
CA ARG A 218 18.15 -20.47 -11.84
C ARG A 218 18.48 -20.30 -10.37
N GLU A 219 19.58 -19.62 -10.13
CA GLU A 219 20.04 -19.26 -8.79
C GLU A 219 20.50 -17.79 -8.75
N ALA A 220 20.41 -17.19 -7.59
CA ALA A 220 20.97 -15.88 -7.29
C ALA A 220 21.86 -16.03 -6.07
N PHE A 221 23.14 -15.72 -6.22
CA PHE A 221 24.12 -15.82 -5.15
C PHE A 221 24.04 -17.16 -4.38
N GLY A 222 23.94 -18.28 -5.12
CA GLY A 222 23.80 -19.63 -4.59
C GLY A 222 22.39 -20.01 -4.07
N LEU A 223 21.45 -19.10 -3.99
CA LEU A 223 20.07 -19.38 -3.56
C LEU A 223 19.22 -19.83 -4.75
N ARG A 224 18.54 -20.96 -4.59
CA ARG A 224 17.57 -21.50 -5.56
C ARG A 224 16.14 -21.44 -5.02
N GLY A 225 15.18 -21.21 -5.91
CA GLY A 225 13.77 -21.27 -5.56
C GLY A 225 13.30 -22.70 -5.30
N ARG A 226 12.71 -22.95 -4.14
CA ARG A 226 12.17 -24.26 -3.72
C ARG A 226 10.72 -24.45 -4.16
N SER A 227 9.91 -23.38 -4.15
CA SER A 227 8.53 -23.40 -4.65
C SER A 227 8.42 -22.77 -6.03
N ALA A 228 7.30 -22.96 -6.71
CA ALA A 228 7.02 -22.32 -8.00
C ALA A 228 7.06 -20.79 -7.89
N GLU A 229 6.45 -20.24 -6.85
CA GLU A 229 6.43 -18.80 -6.56
C GLU A 229 7.84 -18.26 -6.36
N GLN A 230 8.71 -18.97 -5.62
CA GLN A 230 10.10 -18.57 -5.42
C GLN A 230 10.93 -18.64 -6.71
N ARG A 231 10.66 -19.61 -7.59
CA ARG A 231 11.33 -19.70 -8.90
C ARG A 231 10.93 -18.54 -9.81
N VAL A 232 9.64 -18.20 -9.86
CA VAL A 232 9.16 -17.02 -10.59
C VAL A 232 9.72 -15.74 -9.97
N ALA A 233 9.75 -15.63 -8.64
CA ALA A 233 10.35 -14.48 -7.96
C ALA A 233 11.84 -14.29 -8.33
N LEU A 234 12.63 -15.36 -8.36
CA LEU A 234 14.02 -15.31 -8.79
C LEU A 234 14.15 -14.91 -10.26
N ASP A 235 13.31 -15.45 -11.14
CA ASP A 235 13.29 -15.09 -12.55
C ASP A 235 13.06 -13.59 -12.73
N LEU A 236 12.08 -13.02 -12.00
CA LEU A 236 11.76 -11.59 -12.01
C LEU A 236 12.87 -10.72 -11.40
N LEU A 237 13.46 -11.17 -10.28
CA LEU A 237 14.55 -10.46 -9.60
C LEU A 237 15.83 -10.40 -10.45
N LEU A 238 16.06 -11.41 -11.29
CA LEU A 238 17.21 -11.50 -12.17
C LEU A 238 17.00 -10.89 -13.55
N ASP A 239 15.77 -10.48 -13.87
CA ASP A 239 15.41 -9.79 -15.11
C ASP A 239 15.62 -8.29 -14.95
N GLU A 240 16.62 -7.74 -15.63
CA GLU A 240 17.01 -6.32 -15.55
C GLU A 240 15.96 -5.38 -16.15
N SER A 241 15.07 -5.87 -16.99
CA SER A 241 13.98 -5.08 -17.56
C SER A 241 12.88 -4.74 -16.55
N VAL A 242 12.79 -5.50 -15.45
CA VAL A 242 11.80 -5.29 -14.39
C VAL A 242 12.36 -4.33 -13.35
N GLY A 243 11.88 -3.09 -13.33
CA GLY A 243 12.39 -2.04 -12.44
C GLY A 243 11.88 -2.12 -11.01
N ILE A 244 10.66 -2.63 -10.80
CA ILE A 244 10.01 -2.73 -9.49
C ILE A 244 9.50 -4.16 -9.31
N VAL A 245 9.99 -4.86 -8.30
CA VAL A 245 9.53 -6.20 -7.93
C VAL A 245 8.90 -6.16 -6.54
N SER A 246 7.65 -6.56 -6.42
CA SER A 246 6.93 -6.67 -5.14
C SER A 246 6.87 -8.14 -4.72
N LEU A 247 7.45 -8.45 -3.56
CA LEU A 247 7.45 -9.78 -2.94
C LEU A 247 6.54 -9.78 -1.72
N GLY A 248 5.33 -10.32 -1.88
CA GLY A 248 4.37 -10.51 -0.79
C GLY A 248 4.52 -11.88 -0.14
N GLY A 249 3.95 -12.05 1.04
CA GLY A 249 3.82 -13.34 1.73
C GLY A 249 4.07 -13.27 3.22
N LYS A 250 3.68 -14.34 3.92
CA LYS A 250 3.88 -14.45 5.37
C LYS A 250 5.36 -14.44 5.77
N ALA A 251 5.62 -14.18 7.04
CA ALA A 251 6.98 -14.27 7.56
C ALA A 251 7.56 -15.69 7.36
N GLY A 252 8.85 -15.76 7.01
CA GLY A 252 9.54 -17.03 6.77
C GLY A 252 9.32 -17.66 5.38
N THR A 253 8.69 -16.96 4.44
CA THR A 253 8.54 -17.43 3.05
C THR A 253 9.76 -17.17 2.17
N GLY A 254 10.81 -16.52 2.70
CA GLY A 254 12.06 -16.27 2.00
C GLY A 254 12.16 -14.95 1.24
N LYS A 255 11.22 -14.01 1.43
CA LYS A 255 11.20 -12.69 0.73
C LYS A 255 12.52 -11.94 0.83
N SER A 256 12.98 -11.67 2.06
CA SER A 256 14.18 -10.89 2.32
C SER A 256 15.43 -11.62 1.85
N ALA A 257 15.50 -12.95 1.99
CA ALA A 257 16.59 -13.77 1.49
C ALA A 257 16.70 -13.71 -0.04
N LEU A 258 15.58 -13.86 -0.76
CA LEU A 258 15.53 -13.74 -2.22
C LEU A 258 15.97 -12.36 -2.69
N ALA A 259 15.46 -11.30 -2.05
CA ALA A 259 15.82 -9.92 -2.39
C ALA A 259 17.32 -9.63 -2.15
N LEU A 260 17.85 -10.06 -1.00
CA LEU A 260 19.27 -9.86 -0.67
C LEU A 260 20.20 -10.65 -1.60
N CYS A 261 19.91 -11.93 -1.86
CA CYS A 261 20.69 -12.73 -2.81
C CYS A 261 20.69 -12.14 -4.21
N ALA A 262 19.52 -11.69 -4.69
CA ALA A 262 19.44 -11.03 -6.00
C ALA A 262 20.23 -9.71 -6.04
N GLY A 263 20.23 -8.94 -4.94
CA GLY A 263 21.02 -7.73 -4.80
C GLY A 263 22.52 -8.00 -4.80
N LEU A 264 22.98 -9.01 -4.05
CA LEU A 264 24.38 -9.43 -4.04
C LEU A 264 24.81 -9.97 -5.40
N GLU A 265 23.99 -10.79 -6.06
CA GLU A 265 24.20 -11.26 -7.43
C GLU A 265 24.39 -10.09 -8.41
N ALA A 266 23.52 -9.08 -8.32
CA ALA A 266 23.57 -7.91 -9.18
C ALA A 266 24.84 -7.06 -8.99
N VAL A 267 25.35 -6.98 -7.75
CA VAL A 267 26.52 -6.15 -7.41
C VAL A 267 27.84 -6.90 -7.59
N LEU A 268 27.93 -8.14 -7.12
CA LEU A 268 29.20 -8.89 -7.07
C LEU A 268 29.46 -9.67 -8.36
N GLU A 269 28.46 -10.40 -8.84
CA GLU A 269 28.62 -11.30 -9.98
C GLU A 269 28.32 -10.60 -11.32
N ARG A 270 27.12 -10.00 -11.45
CA ARG A 270 26.68 -9.37 -12.70
C ARG A 270 27.20 -7.97 -12.90
N ARG A 271 27.51 -7.26 -11.81
CA ARG A 271 28.00 -5.86 -11.80
C ARG A 271 27.08 -4.89 -12.55
N THR A 272 25.78 -5.14 -12.48
CA THR A 272 24.74 -4.30 -13.10
C THR A 272 24.38 -3.11 -12.21
N GLN A 273 24.57 -3.25 -10.90
CA GLN A 273 24.45 -2.18 -9.90
C GLN A 273 25.77 -2.07 -9.10
N ARG A 274 25.98 -0.91 -8.49
CA ARG A 274 27.18 -0.61 -7.69
C ARG A 274 27.06 -1.03 -6.24
N LYS A 275 25.83 -0.96 -5.70
CA LYS A 275 25.56 -1.28 -4.31
C LYS A 275 24.13 -1.75 -4.06
N VAL A 276 23.97 -2.48 -2.99
CA VAL A 276 22.67 -2.82 -2.39
C VAL A 276 22.36 -1.80 -1.30
N VAL A 277 21.18 -1.22 -1.32
CA VAL A 277 20.70 -0.31 -0.27
C VAL A 277 19.41 -0.86 0.31
N VAL A 278 19.44 -1.23 1.60
CA VAL A 278 18.27 -1.75 2.31
C VAL A 278 17.66 -0.64 3.16
N PHE A 279 16.42 -0.30 2.90
CA PHE A 279 15.64 0.61 3.73
C PHE A 279 14.66 -0.19 4.58
N ARG A 280 14.64 0.10 5.88
CA ARG A 280 13.64 -0.43 6.81
C ARG A 280 12.87 0.70 7.49
N PRO A 281 11.53 0.58 7.63
CA PRO A 281 10.75 1.48 8.47
C PRO A 281 11.18 1.33 9.95
N LEU A 282 11.26 2.45 10.66
CA LEU A 282 11.51 2.47 12.09
C LEU A 282 10.16 2.53 12.83
N TYR A 283 9.51 1.40 12.99
CA TYR A 283 8.33 1.28 13.86
C TYR A 283 8.66 0.37 15.04
N ALA A 284 8.34 0.83 16.26
CA ALA A 284 8.47 0.00 17.43
C ALA A 284 7.34 -1.04 17.45
N VAL A 285 7.68 -2.26 17.84
CA VAL A 285 6.70 -3.33 18.08
C VAL A 285 5.71 -2.85 19.14
N GLY A 286 4.39 -2.90 18.83
CA GLY A 286 3.34 -2.47 19.75
C GLY A 286 2.98 -0.98 19.72
N GLY A 287 3.43 -0.21 18.70
CA GLY A 287 2.99 1.18 18.47
C GLY A 287 3.54 2.21 19.46
N GLN A 288 4.53 1.86 20.28
CA GLN A 288 5.24 2.82 21.11
C GLN A 288 6.22 3.61 20.22
N ASP A 289 6.15 4.96 20.28
CA ASP A 289 7.19 5.78 19.69
C ASP A 289 8.55 5.35 20.27
N LEU A 290 9.54 5.17 19.39
CA LEU A 290 10.94 5.01 19.77
C LEU A 290 11.37 6.34 20.41
N GLY A 291 10.94 6.54 21.69
CA GLY A 291 11.30 7.70 22.48
C GLY A 291 12.80 7.91 22.48
N TYR A 292 13.24 9.01 23.02
CA TYR A 292 14.64 9.41 23.15
C TYR A 292 15.55 8.29 23.67
N LEU A 293 15.96 7.38 22.77
CA LEU A 293 17.03 6.42 23.07
C LEU A 293 18.34 7.18 23.10
N PRO A 294 19.09 7.19 24.21
CA PRO A 294 20.43 7.78 24.24
C PRO A 294 21.37 6.98 23.32
N GLY A 295 22.12 7.65 22.49
CA GLY A 295 23.09 7.06 21.57
C GLY A 295 23.15 7.74 20.21
N SER A 296 24.19 7.47 19.43
CA SER A 296 24.33 7.92 18.06
C SER A 296 23.26 7.27 17.16
N GLU A 297 22.99 7.83 15.97
CA GLU A 297 22.07 7.19 15.00
C GLU A 297 22.51 5.79 14.61
N SER A 298 23.83 5.52 14.56
CA SER A 298 24.39 4.20 14.33
C SER A 298 24.09 3.21 15.46
N ASP A 299 24.10 3.66 16.72
CA ASP A 299 23.76 2.82 17.89
C ASP A 299 22.27 2.46 17.90
N LYS A 300 21.42 3.36 17.42
CA LYS A 300 19.96 3.14 17.30
C LYS A 300 19.63 2.20 16.16
N MET A 301 20.46 2.15 15.11
CA MET A 301 20.28 1.27 13.96
C MET A 301 20.72 -0.17 14.23
N GLY A 302 21.56 -0.43 15.24
CA GLY A 302 22.12 -1.75 15.54
C GLY A 302 21.08 -2.88 15.50
N PRO A 303 19.98 -2.80 16.26
CA PRO A 303 18.96 -3.86 16.28
C PRO A 303 18.23 -4.07 14.93
N TRP A 304 18.05 -3.02 14.14
CA TRP A 304 17.33 -3.08 12.84
C TRP A 304 18.22 -3.62 11.73
N ALA A 305 19.47 -3.22 11.71
CA ALA A 305 20.48 -3.75 10.81
C ALA A 305 20.77 -5.23 11.11
N GLN A 306 20.71 -5.61 12.39
CA GLN A 306 20.99 -6.99 12.83
C GLN A 306 20.11 -8.01 12.10
N ALA A 307 18.82 -7.76 11.94
CA ALA A 307 17.93 -8.70 11.24
C ALA A 307 18.31 -8.91 9.76
N VAL A 308 18.90 -7.90 9.11
CA VAL A 308 19.42 -8.02 7.74
C VAL A 308 20.72 -8.82 7.77
N PHE A 309 21.61 -8.56 8.75
CA PHE A 309 22.87 -9.28 8.90
C PHE A 309 22.63 -10.74 9.27
N ASP A 310 21.72 -11.06 10.18
CA ASP A 310 21.35 -12.44 10.53
C ASP A 310 20.88 -13.23 9.29
N THR A 311 20.14 -12.57 8.40
CA THR A 311 19.74 -13.17 7.12
C THR A 311 20.96 -13.41 6.21
N LEU A 312 21.86 -12.45 6.13
CA LEU A 312 23.06 -12.51 5.28
C LEU A 312 24.07 -13.54 5.80
N GLU A 313 24.23 -13.69 7.11
CA GLU A 313 25.11 -14.72 7.72
C GLU A 313 24.67 -16.15 7.35
N GLY A 314 23.36 -16.35 7.12
CA GLY A 314 22.84 -17.61 6.60
C GLY A 314 23.05 -17.82 5.09
N LEU A 315 23.44 -16.78 4.35
CA LEU A 315 23.51 -16.77 2.88
C LEU A 315 24.96 -16.63 2.35
N ALA A 316 25.83 -15.95 3.05
CA ALA A 316 27.20 -15.64 2.64
C ALA A 316 28.23 -15.97 3.72
N SER A 317 29.46 -16.27 3.32
CA SER A 317 30.55 -16.47 4.29
C SER A 317 30.89 -15.13 4.98
N PRO A 318 31.41 -15.17 6.24
CA PRO A 318 31.83 -13.95 6.94
C PRO A 318 32.85 -13.11 6.16
N ALA A 319 33.74 -13.72 5.42
CA ALA A 319 34.73 -13.02 4.62
C ALA A 319 34.09 -12.21 3.47
N VAL A 320 33.07 -12.76 2.81
CA VAL A 320 32.34 -12.05 1.77
C VAL A 320 31.54 -10.88 2.36
N LEU A 321 30.91 -11.06 3.52
CA LEU A 321 30.18 -9.99 4.20
C LEU A 321 31.10 -8.85 4.61
N GLU A 322 32.29 -9.17 5.17
CA GLU A 322 33.27 -8.17 5.54
C GLU A 322 33.76 -7.37 4.32
N GLU A 323 34.03 -8.06 3.19
CA GLU A 323 34.42 -7.40 1.94
C GLU A 323 33.33 -6.48 1.40
N VAL A 324 32.08 -6.93 1.38
CA VAL A 324 30.93 -6.15 0.88
C VAL A 324 30.71 -4.89 1.72
N LEU A 325 30.82 -5.02 3.05
CA LEU A 325 30.66 -3.91 3.99
C LEU A 325 31.84 -2.91 3.91
N SER A 326 33.08 -3.43 3.90
CA SER A 326 34.28 -2.58 3.84
C SER A 326 34.37 -1.77 2.55
N ARG A 327 33.84 -2.30 1.45
CA ARG A 327 33.76 -1.60 0.15
C ARG A 327 32.52 -0.71 0.01
N GLY A 328 31.65 -0.63 1.01
CA GLY A 328 30.42 0.15 0.94
C GLY A 328 29.43 -0.35 -0.13
N MET A 329 29.50 -1.63 -0.48
CA MET A 329 28.60 -2.24 -1.46
C MET A 329 27.26 -2.65 -0.86
N LEU A 330 27.11 -2.62 0.46
CA LEU A 330 25.87 -2.82 1.18
C LEU A 330 25.68 -1.69 2.21
N GLU A 331 24.56 -1.01 2.12
CA GLU A 331 24.11 -0.01 3.09
C GLU A 331 22.77 -0.45 3.68
N VAL A 332 22.63 -0.44 5.01
CA VAL A 332 21.35 -0.64 5.71
C VAL A 332 20.98 0.67 6.38
N LEU A 333 19.85 1.24 6.03
CA LEU A 333 19.48 2.60 6.41
C LEU A 333 18.03 2.67 6.90
N PRO A 334 17.74 3.55 7.89
CA PRO A 334 16.38 3.89 8.20
C PRO A 334 15.73 4.63 7.01
N LEU A 335 14.45 4.40 6.82
CA LEU A 335 13.73 4.99 5.70
C LEU A 335 13.72 6.53 5.72
N THR A 336 13.85 7.14 6.90
CA THR A 336 13.97 8.60 7.06
C THR A 336 15.15 9.18 6.30
N HIS A 337 16.20 8.40 6.06
CA HIS A 337 17.42 8.81 5.35
C HIS A 337 17.26 8.84 3.83
N ILE A 338 16.13 8.48 3.28
CA ILE A 338 15.87 8.55 1.83
C ILE A 338 15.63 9.99 1.35
N ARG A 339 15.23 10.89 2.26
CA ARG A 339 14.98 12.30 1.93
C ARG A 339 16.29 13.00 1.54
N GLY A 340 16.28 13.69 0.38
CA GLY A 340 17.46 14.38 -0.14
C GLY A 340 18.46 13.49 -0.88
N ARG A 341 18.26 12.19 -0.93
CA ARG A 341 19.08 11.27 -1.73
C ARG A 341 18.48 11.05 -3.12
N SER A 342 19.36 10.87 -4.11
CA SER A 342 19.05 10.27 -5.41
C SER A 342 19.82 8.95 -5.50
N LEU A 343 19.12 7.88 -5.77
CA LEU A 343 19.69 6.54 -5.82
C LEU A 343 19.98 6.21 -7.29
N HIS A 344 21.25 6.18 -7.67
CA HIS A 344 21.71 5.79 -9.00
C HIS A 344 22.47 4.49 -8.94
N ASP A 345 22.36 3.67 -9.97
CA ASP A 345 23.07 2.39 -10.11
C ASP A 345 22.98 1.53 -8.85
N SER A 346 21.80 1.51 -8.20
CA SER A 346 21.61 0.87 -6.91
C SER A 346 20.53 -0.20 -6.99
N PHE A 347 20.78 -1.33 -6.32
CA PHE A 347 19.76 -2.34 -6.05
C PHE A 347 19.12 -2.00 -4.70
N VAL A 348 17.92 -1.46 -4.73
CA VAL A 348 17.22 -0.95 -3.55
C VAL A 348 16.26 -2.02 -3.02
N ILE A 349 16.30 -2.27 -1.72
CA ILE A 349 15.34 -3.15 -1.02
C ILE A 349 14.60 -2.30 0.00
N VAL A 350 13.29 -2.28 -0.08
CA VAL A 350 12.41 -1.70 0.95
C VAL A 350 11.81 -2.86 1.71
N ASP A 351 12.39 -3.18 2.86
CA ASP A 351 11.96 -4.28 3.70
C ASP A 351 10.83 -3.85 4.63
N GLU A 352 9.88 -4.74 4.95
CA GLU A 352 8.67 -4.47 5.75
C GLU A 352 7.81 -3.32 5.18
N ALA A 353 7.69 -3.28 3.85
CA ALA A 353 7.03 -2.19 3.14
C ALA A 353 5.51 -2.08 3.43
N GLN A 354 4.85 -3.12 4.00
CA GLN A 354 3.45 -3.07 4.43
C GLN A 354 3.19 -2.02 5.50
N SER A 355 4.23 -1.61 6.23
CA SER A 355 4.13 -0.57 7.26
C SER A 355 4.17 0.86 6.69
N LEU A 356 4.30 1.01 5.36
CA LEU A 356 4.44 2.31 4.71
C LEU A 356 3.12 2.85 4.18
N GLU A 357 2.82 4.07 4.55
CA GLU A 357 1.76 4.83 3.91
C GLU A 357 2.10 5.11 2.43
N ARG A 358 1.07 5.26 1.61
CA ARG A 358 1.20 5.51 0.16
C ARG A 358 2.15 6.66 -0.18
N ASN A 359 2.07 7.78 0.54
CA ASN A 359 2.91 8.97 0.28
C ASN A 359 4.39 8.72 0.59
N VAL A 360 4.66 7.91 1.61
CA VAL A 360 6.03 7.51 1.98
C VAL A 360 6.62 6.62 0.91
N LEU A 361 5.87 5.61 0.47
CA LEU A 361 6.30 4.71 -0.60
C LEU A 361 6.51 5.44 -1.92
N LEU A 362 5.62 6.37 -2.31
CA LEU A 362 5.80 7.23 -3.48
C LEU A 362 7.08 8.07 -3.37
N THR A 363 7.41 8.58 -2.17
CA THR A 363 8.67 9.30 -1.95
C THR A 363 9.87 8.41 -2.23
N VAL A 364 9.84 7.14 -1.78
CA VAL A 364 10.92 6.17 -2.05
C VAL A 364 11.06 5.94 -3.55
N LEU A 365 9.97 5.59 -4.22
CA LEU A 365 9.98 5.25 -5.64
C LEU A 365 10.41 6.43 -6.53
N SER A 366 10.06 7.67 -6.15
CA SER A 366 10.47 8.87 -6.87
C SER A 366 11.95 9.23 -6.72
N ARG A 367 12.70 8.57 -5.83
CA ARG A 367 14.16 8.77 -5.64
C ARG A 367 15.02 7.81 -6.43
N LEU A 368 14.41 6.84 -7.11
CA LEU A 368 15.13 5.93 -7.98
C LEU A 368 15.63 6.67 -9.22
N GLY A 369 16.94 6.73 -9.37
CA GLY A 369 17.62 7.31 -10.53
C GLY A 369 17.98 6.25 -11.57
N ALA A 370 18.69 6.68 -12.59
CA ALA A 370 19.14 5.80 -13.67
C ALA A 370 19.93 4.59 -13.14
N GLY A 371 19.75 3.42 -13.76
CA GLY A 371 20.41 2.18 -13.40
C GLY A 371 19.96 1.54 -12.08
N SER A 372 18.96 2.12 -11.39
CA SER A 372 18.47 1.58 -10.13
C SER A 372 17.20 0.75 -10.30
N ARG A 373 17.07 -0.26 -9.44
CA ARG A 373 15.91 -1.15 -9.30
C ARG A 373 15.46 -1.19 -7.86
N VAL A 374 14.19 -1.55 -7.62
CA VAL A 374 13.67 -1.66 -6.26
C VAL A 374 12.91 -2.97 -6.06
N VAL A 375 13.13 -3.56 -4.91
CA VAL A 375 12.37 -4.70 -4.40
C VAL A 375 11.62 -4.26 -3.15
N LEU A 376 10.30 -4.49 -3.13
CA LEU A 376 9.43 -4.24 -2.00
C LEU A 376 9.11 -5.59 -1.35
N THR A 377 9.61 -5.85 -0.13
CA THR A 377 9.22 -7.04 0.62
C THR A 377 8.13 -6.65 1.61
N HIS A 378 7.06 -7.43 1.69
CA HIS A 378 5.93 -7.10 2.57
C HIS A 378 5.16 -8.32 3.06
N ASP A 379 4.55 -8.18 4.24
CA ASP A 379 3.62 -9.15 4.80
C ASP A 379 2.34 -8.42 5.24
N VAL A 380 1.25 -8.61 4.51
CA VAL A 380 -0.01 -7.90 4.76
C VAL A 380 -0.63 -8.31 6.10
N ALA A 381 -0.31 -9.49 6.62
CA ALA A 381 -0.78 -9.97 7.91
C ALA A 381 0.00 -9.36 9.10
N GLN A 382 1.24 -8.91 8.88
CA GLN A 382 2.10 -8.32 9.91
C GLN A 382 2.19 -6.80 9.70
N ARG A 383 1.25 -6.05 10.28
CA ARG A 383 1.25 -4.59 10.21
C ARG A 383 1.56 -4.00 11.58
N ASP A 384 2.81 -3.59 11.79
CA ASP A 384 3.23 -2.88 13.00
C ASP A 384 2.67 -1.45 13.05
N ASN A 385 2.45 -0.85 11.88
CA ASN A 385 1.80 0.45 11.76
C ASN A 385 0.29 0.29 11.56
N LEU A 386 -0.46 0.26 12.64
CA LEU A 386 -1.93 0.14 12.62
C LEU A 386 -2.64 1.30 11.90
N ARG A 387 -1.93 2.41 11.65
CA ARG A 387 -2.47 3.60 10.94
C ARG A 387 -2.54 3.43 9.44
N VAL A 388 -1.75 2.52 8.86
CA VAL A 388 -1.73 2.27 7.39
C VAL A 388 -3.08 1.75 6.92
N GLY A 389 -3.66 0.78 7.61
CA GLY A 389 -5.01 0.27 7.34
C GLY A 389 -5.34 0.12 5.85
N ARG A 390 -6.39 0.81 5.42
CA ARG A 390 -6.87 0.86 4.03
C ARG A 390 -6.04 1.77 3.11
N HIS A 391 -5.11 2.56 3.65
CA HIS A 391 -4.19 3.42 2.90
C HIS A 391 -2.86 2.73 2.58
N ASP A 392 -2.86 1.41 2.50
CA ASP A 392 -1.71 0.59 2.21
C ASP A 392 -1.01 1.02 0.92
N GLY A 393 0.22 1.53 1.07
CA GLY A 393 1.02 2.01 -0.05
C GLY A 393 1.39 0.89 -1.01
N VAL A 394 1.69 -0.30 -0.49
CA VAL A 394 2.08 -1.47 -1.29
C VAL A 394 0.89 -2.00 -2.08
N ALA A 395 -0.27 -2.16 -1.44
CA ALA A 395 -1.48 -2.58 -2.13
C ALA A 395 -1.86 -1.61 -3.25
N ALA A 396 -1.74 -0.30 -3.01
CA ALA A 396 -1.97 0.73 -4.03
C ALA A 396 -1.01 0.61 -5.22
N VAL A 397 0.27 0.34 -4.97
CA VAL A 397 1.29 0.14 -6.03
C VAL A 397 0.96 -1.12 -6.84
N ILE A 398 0.64 -2.23 -6.17
CA ILE A 398 0.30 -3.50 -6.84
C ILE A 398 -0.90 -3.30 -7.78
N GLU A 399 -2.01 -2.76 -7.28
CA GLU A 399 -3.23 -2.62 -8.07
C GLU A 399 -3.09 -1.62 -9.23
N LYS A 400 -2.32 -0.55 -9.03
CA LYS A 400 -2.15 0.48 -10.07
C LYS A 400 -1.10 0.14 -11.12
N LEU A 401 -0.07 -0.62 -10.76
CA LEU A 401 1.01 -0.99 -11.67
C LEU A 401 0.86 -2.40 -12.25
N LYS A 402 -0.15 -3.15 -11.83
CA LYS A 402 -0.49 -4.48 -12.34
C LYS A 402 -0.54 -4.49 -13.88
N GLY A 403 0.28 -5.36 -14.48
CA GLY A 403 0.39 -5.47 -15.94
C GLY A 403 1.31 -4.45 -16.62
N HIS A 404 1.94 -3.55 -15.87
CA HIS A 404 2.94 -2.65 -16.44
C HIS A 404 4.28 -3.37 -16.66
N PRO A 405 4.99 -3.22 -17.81
CA PRO A 405 6.24 -3.93 -18.11
C PRO A 405 7.37 -3.72 -17.09
N LEU A 406 7.43 -2.57 -16.42
CA LEU A 406 8.44 -2.29 -15.40
C LEU A 406 8.09 -2.81 -14.01
N PHE A 407 6.90 -3.41 -13.82
CA PHE A 407 6.40 -3.84 -12.50
C PHE A 407 6.04 -5.31 -12.48
N ALA A 408 6.49 -6.01 -11.47
CA ALA A 408 6.09 -7.38 -11.17
C ALA A 408 5.69 -7.54 -9.70
N HIS A 409 4.73 -8.41 -9.46
CA HIS A 409 4.33 -8.83 -8.11
C HIS A 409 4.22 -10.33 -8.03
N ILE A 410 4.67 -10.89 -6.90
CA ILE A 410 4.50 -12.30 -6.57
C ILE A 410 4.25 -12.47 -5.07
N THR A 411 3.26 -13.27 -4.72
CA THR A 411 2.99 -13.66 -3.33
C THR A 411 3.54 -15.05 -3.07
N LEU A 412 4.46 -15.15 -2.11
CA LEU A 412 5.04 -16.42 -1.66
C LEU A 412 4.11 -17.05 -0.62
N LEU A 413 3.58 -18.23 -0.91
CA LEU A 413 2.59 -18.88 -0.06
C LEU A 413 3.21 -19.85 0.94
N ARG A 414 4.31 -20.54 0.55
CA ARG A 414 4.91 -21.59 1.35
C ARG A 414 5.92 -21.03 2.34
N SER A 415 5.73 -21.27 3.63
CA SER A 415 6.69 -20.94 4.68
C SER A 415 7.81 -21.99 4.71
N GLU A 416 9.06 -21.52 4.78
CA GLU A 416 10.27 -22.33 4.93
C GLU A 416 10.76 -22.36 6.40
N ARG A 417 9.91 -21.92 7.35
CA ARG A 417 10.22 -21.93 8.80
C ARG A 417 10.19 -23.33 9.39
N SER A 418 10.73 -23.46 10.58
CA SER A 418 10.67 -24.70 11.35
C SER A 418 9.22 -25.12 11.60
N PRO A 419 8.93 -26.44 11.77
CA PRO A 419 7.57 -26.92 12.09
C PRO A 419 6.96 -26.25 13.29
N ILE A 420 7.77 -25.87 14.29
CA ILE A 420 7.30 -25.17 15.50
C ILE A 420 6.79 -23.77 15.16
N ALA A 421 7.56 -23.00 14.38
CA ALA A 421 7.16 -21.66 13.99
C ALA A 421 5.94 -21.66 13.05
N ALA A 422 5.82 -22.66 12.19
CA ALA A 422 4.64 -22.86 11.35
C ALA A 422 3.39 -23.16 12.18
N LEU A 423 3.49 -24.09 13.13
CA LEU A 423 2.40 -24.47 14.05
C LEU A 423 1.91 -23.26 14.89
N VAL A 424 2.84 -22.51 15.50
CA VAL A 424 2.47 -21.35 16.34
C VAL A 424 1.78 -20.27 15.50
N THR A 425 2.25 -20.02 14.28
CA THR A 425 1.63 -19.04 13.39
C THR A 425 0.21 -19.46 13.00
N GLU A 426 0.01 -20.72 12.64
CA GLU A 426 -1.30 -21.29 12.29
C GLU A 426 -2.29 -21.20 13.47
N MET A 427 -1.90 -21.66 14.64
CA MET A 427 -2.73 -21.66 15.84
C MET A 427 -3.10 -20.27 16.36
N LEU A 428 -2.24 -19.26 16.19
CA LEU A 428 -2.51 -17.90 16.66
C LEU A 428 -3.29 -17.08 15.62
N GLU A 429 -3.19 -17.39 14.33
CA GLU A 429 -4.00 -16.74 13.29
C GLU A 429 -5.47 -17.20 13.30
N GLU A 430 -5.75 -18.45 13.72
CA GLU A 430 -7.13 -18.95 13.91
C GLU A 430 -7.90 -18.26 15.06
N ILE A 431 -7.21 -17.51 15.93
CA ILE A 431 -7.82 -16.78 17.06
C ILE A 431 -8.24 -15.35 16.66
N SER A 432 -8.22 -14.97 15.40
CA SER A 432 -8.78 -13.68 14.97
C SER A 432 -10.29 -13.63 15.22
N PRO A 433 -10.81 -12.64 15.98
CA PRO A 433 -12.21 -12.58 16.39
C PRO A 433 -13.12 -12.24 15.23
N GLY A 434 -13.64 -13.26 14.57
CA GLY A 434 -14.60 -13.16 13.47
C GLY A 434 -15.53 -14.35 13.30
N ALA A 435 -15.38 -15.38 14.14
CA ALA A 435 -16.24 -16.58 14.15
C ALA A 435 -16.84 -16.78 15.55
N LEU A 436 -17.86 -16.01 15.88
CA LEU A 436 -18.88 -16.42 16.83
C LEU A 436 -20.15 -16.72 16.02
N PRO A 437 -20.81 -17.85 16.32
CA PRO A 437 -21.94 -18.40 15.57
C PRO A 437 -23.17 -17.50 15.58
#